data_74b57284a0198be8de6dd0f28bc06c4f
#
_entry.id   74b57284a0198be8de6dd0f28bc06c4f
#
_cell.length_a   1.000
_cell.length_b   1.000
_cell.length_c   1.000
_cell.angle_alpha   90.00
_cell.angle_beta   90.00
_cell.angle_gamma   90.00
#
_symmetry.space_group_name_H-M   'P 1'
#
loop_
_entity.id
_entity.type
_entity.pdbx_description
1 polymer ?
#
loop_
_entity_poly.entity_id
_entity_poly.type
_entity_poly.pdbx_seq_one_letter_code
_entity_poly.pdbx_strand_id
1 'polypeptide(L)'
;IPAYIVMPKTAAAIKKEAVIGYGAKIIECESSQADREKVAKEVLEQTGAAMIHPFNDPNVIAGQGTIVLELLSQVNDLDAIIIPVGGGGMLTGCSIAAKSLNPRIKIFAVEPEATDDTRKSFKTKQRHSNELGRTSVADGLAADLGEIAFESMLKYVDDVFTVSEREIIQATEIIWKRLKQCIEPSAGVGVGVALFNKEFQERIKKEKIQRIGVILCGGNVDIIKMAKLFSEL
;
A
#
# COMPACT_ATOMS: atom_id res chain seq x y z
N ILE A 1 -16.28 -18.66 -9.85
CA ILE A 1 -15.39 -18.34 -11.00
C ILE A 1 -14.04 -18.95 -10.69
N PRO A 2 -13.42 -19.74 -11.60
CA PRO A 2 -12.06 -20.21 -11.42
C PRO A 2 -11.07 -19.03 -11.32
N ALA A 3 -10.19 -19.05 -10.32
CA ALA A 3 -9.16 -18.04 -10.13
C ALA A 3 -7.77 -18.71 -10.09
N TYR A 4 -6.83 -18.11 -10.79
CA TYR A 4 -5.42 -18.50 -10.83
C TYR A 4 -4.59 -17.37 -10.26
N ILE A 5 -3.86 -17.62 -9.17
CA ILE A 5 -3.08 -16.58 -8.48
C ILE A 5 -1.61 -16.91 -8.63
N VAL A 6 -0.89 -16.06 -9.37
CA VAL A 6 0.57 -16.15 -9.51
C VAL A 6 1.21 -15.53 -8.28
N MET A 7 1.90 -16.35 -7.49
CA MET A 7 2.51 -15.93 -6.22
C MET A 7 3.99 -16.29 -6.18
N PRO A 8 4.86 -15.42 -5.66
CA PRO A 8 6.26 -15.77 -5.45
C PRO A 8 6.38 -16.89 -4.42
N LYS A 9 7.34 -17.80 -4.62
CA LYS A 9 7.67 -18.88 -3.68
C LYS A 9 7.90 -18.36 -2.25
N THR A 10 8.42 -17.13 -2.14
CA THR A 10 8.70 -16.43 -0.88
C THR A 10 7.49 -15.76 -0.23
N ALA A 11 6.29 -15.84 -0.85
CA ALA A 11 5.08 -15.27 -0.26
C ALA A 11 4.78 -15.90 1.10
N ALA A 12 4.32 -15.08 2.05
CA ALA A 12 4.01 -15.52 3.40
C ALA A 12 3.01 -16.69 3.41
N ALA A 13 3.28 -17.72 4.22
CA ALA A 13 2.48 -18.94 4.28
C ALA A 13 0.99 -18.63 4.54
N ILE A 14 0.71 -17.73 5.46
CA ILE A 14 -0.66 -17.32 5.79
C ILE A 14 -1.43 -16.75 4.57
N LYS A 15 -0.74 -16.05 3.66
CA LYS A 15 -1.35 -15.52 2.43
C LYS A 15 -1.64 -16.64 1.43
N LYS A 16 -0.71 -17.62 1.31
CA LYS A 16 -0.93 -18.81 0.46
C LYS A 16 -2.09 -19.67 0.99
N GLU A 17 -2.13 -19.93 2.28
CA GLU A 17 -3.20 -20.67 2.94
C GLU A 17 -4.57 -20.02 2.74
N ALA A 18 -4.65 -18.68 2.87
CA ALA A 18 -5.88 -17.93 2.62
C ALA A 18 -6.36 -18.09 1.17
N VAL A 19 -5.45 -17.95 0.19
CA VAL A 19 -5.76 -18.09 -1.24
C VAL A 19 -6.27 -19.51 -1.55
N ILE A 20 -5.64 -20.53 -0.99
CA ILE A 20 -6.09 -21.94 -1.13
C ILE A 20 -7.46 -22.11 -0.47
N GLY A 21 -7.65 -21.57 0.73
CA GLY A 21 -8.91 -21.62 1.46
C GLY A 21 -10.10 -20.97 0.73
N TYR A 22 -9.83 -19.98 -0.11
CA TYR A 22 -10.84 -19.37 -1.00
C TYR A 22 -11.09 -20.15 -2.28
N GLY A 23 -10.41 -21.29 -2.49
CA GLY A 23 -10.60 -22.17 -3.64
C GLY A 23 -9.87 -21.71 -4.91
N ALA A 24 -8.93 -20.78 -4.81
CA ALA A 24 -8.09 -20.38 -5.95
C ALA A 24 -6.93 -21.36 -6.16
N LYS A 25 -6.43 -21.43 -7.41
CA LYS A 25 -5.22 -22.19 -7.75
C LYS A 25 -4.01 -21.28 -7.68
N ILE A 26 -3.02 -21.66 -6.84
CA ILE A 26 -1.74 -20.96 -6.77
C ILE A 26 -0.81 -21.50 -7.86
N ILE A 27 -0.20 -20.61 -8.62
CA ILE A 27 0.90 -20.90 -9.53
C ILE A 27 2.14 -20.18 -8.98
N GLU A 28 3.15 -20.96 -8.56
CA GLU A 28 4.36 -20.37 -7.97
C GLU A 28 5.28 -19.81 -9.04
N CYS A 29 5.92 -18.68 -8.71
CA CYS A 29 6.94 -18.02 -9.52
C CYS A 29 8.14 -17.59 -8.66
N GLU A 30 9.21 -17.15 -9.28
CA GLU A 30 10.30 -16.49 -8.58
C GLU A 30 9.89 -15.08 -8.13
N SER A 31 10.67 -14.47 -7.23
CA SER A 31 10.29 -13.19 -6.60
C SER A 31 10.45 -11.97 -7.51
N SER A 32 11.04 -12.12 -8.72
CA SER A 32 11.21 -11.00 -9.65
C SER A 32 9.89 -10.63 -10.33
N GLN A 33 9.75 -9.34 -10.66
CA GLN A 33 8.60 -8.85 -11.43
C GLN A 33 8.51 -9.52 -12.81
N ALA A 34 9.67 -9.66 -13.49
CA ALA A 34 9.75 -10.28 -14.80
C ALA A 34 9.27 -11.74 -14.81
N ASP A 35 9.62 -12.53 -13.78
CA ASP A 35 9.15 -13.92 -13.69
C ASP A 35 7.66 -14.00 -13.38
N ARG A 36 7.16 -13.11 -12.53
CA ARG A 36 5.71 -12.98 -12.27
C ARG A 36 4.91 -12.72 -13.54
N GLU A 37 5.36 -11.78 -14.36
CA GLU A 37 4.71 -11.43 -15.62
C GLU A 37 4.79 -12.58 -16.64
N LYS A 38 5.95 -13.23 -16.74
CA LYS A 38 6.14 -14.41 -17.59
C LYS A 38 5.18 -15.53 -17.23
N VAL A 39 5.16 -15.93 -15.95
CA VAL A 39 4.28 -17.02 -15.47
C VAL A 39 2.80 -16.65 -15.64
N ALA A 40 2.43 -15.38 -15.36
CA ALA A 40 1.07 -14.91 -15.57
C ALA A 40 0.66 -15.04 -17.05
N LYS A 41 1.53 -14.67 -17.99
CA LYS A 41 1.29 -14.83 -19.43
C LYS A 41 1.10 -16.29 -19.83
N GLU A 42 1.95 -17.19 -19.34
CA GLU A 42 1.82 -18.63 -19.59
C GLU A 42 0.47 -19.17 -19.09
N VAL A 43 0.01 -18.74 -17.91
CA VAL A 43 -1.30 -19.12 -17.37
C VAL A 43 -2.45 -18.60 -18.25
N LEU A 44 -2.37 -17.38 -18.73
CA LEU A 44 -3.38 -16.81 -19.64
C LEU A 44 -3.48 -17.61 -20.95
N GLU A 45 -2.34 -17.94 -21.54
CA GLU A 45 -2.28 -18.74 -22.78
C GLU A 45 -2.87 -20.15 -22.61
N GLN A 46 -2.63 -20.78 -21.47
CA GLN A 46 -3.11 -22.13 -21.18
C GLN A 46 -4.59 -22.19 -20.79
N THR A 47 -5.11 -21.15 -20.15
CA THR A 47 -6.44 -21.19 -19.53
C THR A 47 -7.50 -20.34 -20.23
N GLY A 48 -7.08 -19.39 -21.05
CA GLY A 48 -7.97 -18.37 -21.61
C GLY A 48 -8.56 -17.41 -20.58
N ALA A 49 -8.01 -17.37 -19.36
CA ALA A 49 -8.47 -16.47 -18.31
C ALA A 49 -8.21 -15.00 -18.66
N ALA A 50 -8.95 -14.09 -18.05
CA ALA A 50 -8.67 -12.65 -18.13
C ALA A 50 -7.61 -12.25 -17.09
N MET A 51 -6.63 -11.42 -17.49
CA MET A 51 -5.66 -10.83 -16.57
C MET A 51 -6.32 -9.72 -15.76
N ILE A 52 -6.22 -9.81 -14.45
CA ILE A 52 -6.57 -8.71 -13.55
C ILE A 52 -5.29 -8.25 -12.87
N HIS A 53 -4.76 -7.11 -13.31
CA HIS A 53 -3.53 -6.56 -12.73
C HIS A 53 -3.82 -5.97 -11.35
N PRO A 54 -3.04 -6.29 -10.30
CA PRO A 54 -3.40 -5.96 -8.91
C PRO A 54 -3.43 -4.44 -8.60
N PHE A 55 -2.80 -3.59 -9.40
CA PHE A 55 -2.76 -2.14 -9.15
C PHE A 55 -2.68 -1.27 -10.42
N ASN A 56 -2.28 -1.82 -11.58
CA ASN A 56 -2.12 -1.07 -12.82
C ASN A 56 -3.25 -1.41 -13.81
N ASP A 57 -4.48 -1.46 -13.29
CA ASP A 57 -5.72 -1.71 -14.05
C ASP A 57 -6.75 -0.65 -13.67
N PRO A 58 -7.36 0.05 -14.64
CA PRO A 58 -8.33 1.12 -14.39
C PRO A 58 -9.54 0.69 -13.54
N ASN A 59 -10.04 -0.55 -13.72
CA ASN A 59 -11.18 -1.04 -12.97
C ASN A 59 -10.80 -1.34 -11.51
N VAL A 60 -9.61 -1.93 -11.29
CA VAL A 60 -9.07 -2.14 -9.95
C VAL A 60 -8.86 -0.80 -9.26
N ILE A 61 -8.25 0.17 -9.93
CA ILE A 61 -8.05 1.53 -9.43
C ILE A 61 -9.38 2.19 -9.04
N ALA A 62 -10.40 2.11 -9.91
CA ALA A 62 -11.72 2.65 -9.63
C ALA A 62 -12.35 2.01 -8.38
N GLY A 63 -12.21 0.69 -8.23
CA GLY A 63 -12.63 -0.04 -7.03
C GLY A 63 -11.96 0.49 -5.76
N GLN A 64 -10.65 0.80 -5.81
CA GLN A 64 -9.93 1.36 -4.65
C GLN A 64 -10.43 2.76 -4.26
N GLY A 65 -10.93 3.55 -5.21
CA GLY A 65 -11.50 4.88 -4.94
C GLY A 65 -12.71 4.84 -4.01
N THR A 66 -13.43 3.72 -3.93
CA THR A 66 -14.60 3.56 -3.05
C THR A 66 -14.24 3.70 -1.56
N ILE A 67 -12.98 3.42 -1.17
CA ILE A 67 -12.49 3.65 0.20
C ILE A 67 -12.73 5.10 0.62
N VAL A 68 -12.35 6.04 -0.22
CA VAL A 68 -12.47 7.47 0.10
C VAL A 68 -13.91 7.97 -0.07
N LEU A 69 -14.67 7.43 -1.02
CA LEU A 69 -16.09 7.74 -1.12
C LEU A 69 -16.81 7.41 0.19
N GLU A 70 -16.56 6.24 0.75
CA GLU A 70 -17.13 5.83 2.04
C GLU A 70 -16.56 6.66 3.20
N LEU A 71 -15.24 6.85 3.28
CA LEU A 71 -14.61 7.65 4.31
C LEU A 71 -15.21 9.07 4.38
N LEU A 72 -15.30 9.77 3.26
CA LEU A 72 -15.80 11.15 3.22
C LEU A 72 -17.33 11.24 3.41
N SER A 73 -18.07 10.15 3.17
CA SER A 73 -19.49 10.09 3.55
C SER A 73 -19.69 9.99 5.06
N GLN A 74 -18.75 9.38 5.78
CA GLN A 74 -18.79 9.22 7.24
C GLN A 74 -18.14 10.41 7.96
N VAL A 75 -17.06 10.97 7.40
CA VAL A 75 -16.30 12.11 7.97
C VAL A 75 -16.01 13.12 6.87
N ASN A 76 -16.85 14.11 6.73
CA ASN A 76 -16.86 15.05 5.59
C ASN A 76 -15.92 16.27 5.74
N ASP A 77 -15.26 16.44 6.88
CA ASP A 77 -14.46 17.62 7.22
C ASP A 77 -12.98 17.29 7.48
N LEU A 78 -12.46 16.29 6.77
CA LEU A 78 -11.03 15.96 6.78
C LEU A 78 -10.22 17.01 6.02
N ASP A 79 -9.11 17.43 6.62
CA ASP A 79 -8.12 18.30 5.97
C ASP A 79 -7.17 17.50 5.08
N ALA A 80 -6.85 16.27 5.48
CA ALA A 80 -5.90 15.41 4.78
C ALA A 80 -6.26 13.92 4.89
N ILE A 81 -5.73 13.12 3.95
CA ILE A 81 -5.76 11.65 3.99
C ILE A 81 -4.34 11.12 3.79
N ILE A 82 -3.92 10.19 4.66
CA ILE A 82 -2.68 9.43 4.55
C ILE A 82 -2.98 8.08 3.91
N ILE A 83 -2.28 7.76 2.82
CA ILE A 83 -2.53 6.58 2.00
C ILE A 83 -1.23 5.80 1.83
N PRO A 84 -1.12 4.55 2.32
CA PRO A 84 0.00 3.68 2.05
C PRO A 84 0.13 3.37 0.56
N VAL A 85 1.37 3.33 0.05
CA VAL A 85 1.67 3.09 -1.36
C VAL A 85 2.69 1.96 -1.55
N GLY A 86 2.39 1.04 -2.44
CA GLY A 86 3.27 0.11 -3.11
C GLY A 86 3.08 0.33 -4.61
N GLY A 87 2.47 -0.59 -5.35
CA GLY A 87 2.17 -0.40 -6.78
C GLY A 87 1.24 0.78 -7.13
N GLY A 88 0.63 1.42 -6.15
CA GLY A 88 -0.05 2.71 -6.27
C GLY A 88 -1.51 2.68 -6.71
N GLY A 89 -2.11 1.49 -6.92
CA GLY A 89 -3.53 1.41 -7.32
C GLY A 89 -4.49 2.05 -6.33
N MET A 90 -4.30 1.78 -5.03
CA MET A 90 -5.08 2.38 -3.95
C MET A 90 -4.85 3.90 -3.86
N LEU A 91 -3.59 4.34 -3.89
CA LEU A 91 -3.24 5.76 -3.89
C LEU A 91 -3.95 6.50 -5.03
N THR A 92 -3.91 5.93 -6.24
CA THR A 92 -4.52 6.51 -7.45
C THR A 92 -6.04 6.64 -7.29
N GLY A 93 -6.74 5.55 -6.99
CA GLY A 93 -8.20 5.56 -6.86
C GLY A 93 -8.68 6.49 -5.75
N CYS A 94 -8.04 6.42 -4.59
CA CYS A 94 -8.35 7.28 -3.45
C CYS A 94 -8.08 8.76 -3.73
N SER A 95 -6.95 9.09 -4.38
CA SER A 95 -6.58 10.47 -4.69
C SER A 95 -7.55 11.12 -5.68
N ILE A 96 -7.93 10.39 -6.74
CA ILE A 96 -8.89 10.86 -7.73
C ILE A 96 -10.25 11.11 -7.05
N ALA A 97 -10.75 10.14 -6.28
CA ALA A 97 -12.01 10.27 -5.57
C ALA A 97 -12.01 11.45 -4.59
N ALA A 98 -10.96 11.56 -3.76
CA ALA A 98 -10.81 12.64 -2.79
C ALA A 98 -10.81 14.02 -3.44
N LYS A 99 -9.94 14.24 -4.44
CA LYS A 99 -9.80 15.53 -5.12
C LYS A 99 -11.03 15.89 -5.96
N SER A 100 -11.79 14.90 -6.43
CA SER A 100 -13.06 15.14 -7.14
C SER A 100 -14.16 15.63 -6.20
N LEU A 101 -14.21 15.11 -4.98
CA LEU A 101 -15.21 15.50 -3.96
C LEU A 101 -14.80 16.79 -3.23
N ASN A 102 -13.53 16.90 -2.87
CA ASN A 102 -12.96 18.07 -2.19
C ASN A 102 -11.57 18.40 -2.77
N PRO A 103 -11.46 19.33 -3.73
CA PRO A 103 -10.17 19.70 -4.32
C PRO A 103 -9.14 20.26 -3.32
N ARG A 104 -9.57 20.70 -2.15
CA ARG A 104 -8.68 21.28 -1.12
C ARG A 104 -8.08 20.23 -0.19
N ILE A 105 -8.66 19.02 -0.13
CA ILE A 105 -8.15 17.97 0.76
C ILE A 105 -6.71 17.61 0.38
N LYS A 106 -5.84 17.47 1.37
CA LYS A 106 -4.45 17.08 1.14
C LYS A 106 -4.31 15.57 1.06
N ILE A 107 -3.53 15.11 0.10
CA ILE A 107 -3.24 13.68 -0.07
C ILE A 107 -1.75 13.46 0.18
N PHE A 108 -1.46 12.66 1.20
CA PHE A 108 -0.11 12.27 1.55
C PHE A 108 0.09 10.78 1.29
N ALA A 109 0.97 10.46 0.35
CA ALA A 109 1.39 9.08 0.13
C ALA A 109 2.46 8.71 1.16
N VAL A 110 2.46 7.46 1.61
CA VAL A 110 3.42 6.98 2.62
C VAL A 110 3.94 5.59 2.27
N GLU A 111 5.25 5.38 2.48
CA GLU A 111 5.92 4.11 2.18
C GLU A 111 7.07 3.82 3.16
N PRO A 112 7.59 2.59 3.20
CA PRO A 112 8.79 2.27 3.96
C PRO A 112 10.03 2.96 3.39
N GLU A 113 10.99 3.36 4.24
CA GLU A 113 12.30 3.85 3.79
C GLU A 113 13.09 2.81 2.99
N ALA A 114 12.87 1.53 3.29
CA ALA A 114 13.54 0.44 2.61
C ALA A 114 13.10 0.25 1.15
N THR A 115 11.90 0.73 0.79
CA THR A 115 11.30 0.62 -0.54
C THR A 115 10.72 1.98 -0.95
N ASP A 116 11.58 2.98 -1.13
CA ASP A 116 11.25 4.41 -1.25
C ASP A 116 11.18 4.92 -2.70
N ASP A 117 10.81 4.05 -3.65
CA ASP A 117 10.72 4.37 -5.08
C ASP A 117 9.69 5.46 -5.38
N THR A 118 8.56 5.48 -4.66
CA THR A 118 7.51 6.50 -4.84
C THR A 118 8.01 7.89 -4.41
N ARG A 119 8.70 8.00 -3.27
CA ARG A 119 9.28 9.27 -2.82
C ARG A 119 10.35 9.79 -3.78
N LYS A 120 11.22 8.90 -4.26
CA LYS A 120 12.23 9.24 -5.30
C LYS A 120 11.55 9.71 -6.57
N SER A 121 10.51 8.99 -7.02
CA SER A 121 9.74 9.34 -8.21
C SER A 121 9.03 10.68 -8.07
N PHE A 122 8.44 10.95 -6.90
CA PHE A 122 7.79 12.23 -6.62
C PHE A 122 8.76 13.41 -6.63
N LYS A 123 9.94 13.26 -6.01
CA LYS A 123 10.96 14.32 -5.94
C LYS A 123 11.61 14.61 -7.29
N THR A 124 11.94 13.59 -8.04
CA THR A 124 12.66 13.73 -9.33
C THR A 124 11.73 13.98 -10.51
N LYS A 125 10.43 13.73 -10.36
CA LYS A 125 9.44 13.71 -11.43
C LYS A 125 9.76 12.68 -12.53
N GLN A 126 10.50 11.64 -12.16
CA GLN A 126 10.83 10.49 -13.01
C GLN A 126 10.48 9.22 -12.25
N ARG A 127 9.89 8.23 -12.91
CA ARG A 127 9.55 6.96 -12.28
C ARG A 127 10.80 6.15 -11.98
N HIS A 128 11.01 5.82 -10.71
CA HIS A 128 12.07 4.96 -10.22
C HIS A 128 11.50 3.60 -9.83
N SER A 129 12.38 2.61 -9.77
CA SER A 129 12.12 1.28 -9.19
C SER A 129 13.00 1.08 -7.96
N ASN A 130 12.57 0.19 -7.09
CA ASN A 130 13.37 -0.24 -5.95
C ASN A 130 14.59 -1.04 -6.42
N GLU A 131 15.68 -0.97 -5.67
CA GLU A 131 16.84 -1.82 -5.91
C GLU A 131 16.48 -3.29 -5.69
N LEU A 132 17.00 -4.17 -6.54
CA LEU A 132 16.77 -5.61 -6.43
C LEU A 132 17.19 -6.13 -5.05
N GLY A 133 16.31 -6.94 -4.45
CA GLY A 133 16.56 -7.56 -3.15
C GLY A 133 16.23 -6.69 -1.93
N ARG A 134 15.78 -5.44 -2.10
CA ARG A 134 15.26 -4.66 -0.98
C ARG A 134 13.95 -5.27 -0.48
N THR A 135 13.83 -5.34 0.84
CA THR A 135 12.66 -5.89 1.52
C THR A 135 12.24 -4.99 2.67
N SER A 136 10.97 -5.04 3.01
CA SER A 136 10.40 -4.36 4.18
C SER A 136 9.53 -5.32 4.97
N VAL A 137 9.34 -5.06 6.26
CA VAL A 137 8.30 -5.73 7.06
C VAL A 137 6.90 -5.45 6.52
N ALA A 138 6.73 -4.33 5.82
CA ALA A 138 5.52 -3.96 5.10
C ALA A 138 5.48 -4.62 3.70
N ASP A 139 5.45 -5.95 3.67
CA ASP A 139 5.55 -6.78 2.46
C ASP A 139 4.46 -6.50 1.40
N GLY A 140 3.32 -5.96 1.81
CA GLY A 140 2.24 -5.52 0.93
C GLY A 140 2.58 -4.24 0.13
N LEU A 141 3.66 -3.53 0.47
CA LEU A 141 4.08 -2.28 -0.18
C LEU A 141 5.41 -2.41 -0.95
N ALA A 142 5.86 -3.64 -1.21
CA ALA A 142 7.13 -3.90 -1.87
C ALA A 142 7.09 -3.80 -3.41
N ALA A 143 5.93 -3.58 -4.01
CA ALA A 143 5.80 -3.44 -5.46
C ALA A 143 6.21 -2.03 -5.91
N ASP A 144 6.96 -1.93 -7.01
CA ASP A 144 7.30 -0.66 -7.63
C ASP A 144 6.04 0.10 -8.10
N LEU A 145 6.11 1.42 -8.07
CA LEU A 145 5.03 2.30 -8.51
C LEU A 145 4.66 2.05 -9.98
N GLY A 146 3.39 1.75 -10.25
CA GLY A 146 2.86 1.54 -11.59
C GLY A 146 2.83 2.83 -12.42
N GLU A 147 2.73 2.68 -13.75
CA GLU A 147 2.73 3.83 -14.68
C GLU A 147 1.52 4.74 -14.46
N ILE A 148 0.32 4.16 -14.39
CA ILE A 148 -0.91 4.93 -14.13
C ILE A 148 -0.82 5.65 -12.77
N ALA A 149 -0.25 4.97 -11.78
CA ALA A 149 -0.08 5.53 -10.45
C ALA A 149 0.93 6.67 -10.40
N PHE A 150 2.02 6.57 -11.16
CA PHE A 150 3.01 7.63 -11.28
C PHE A 150 2.42 8.92 -11.86
N GLU A 151 1.70 8.84 -12.97
CA GLU A 151 1.03 9.99 -13.59
C GLU A 151 -0.02 10.62 -12.65
N SER A 152 -0.81 9.78 -12.01
CA SER A 152 -1.82 10.20 -11.04
C SER A 152 -1.20 10.89 -9.81
N MET A 153 -0.11 10.31 -9.29
CA MET A 153 0.61 10.87 -8.15
C MET A 153 1.10 12.29 -8.44
N LEU A 154 1.69 12.53 -9.60
CA LEU A 154 2.17 13.87 -9.97
C LEU A 154 1.05 14.92 -10.05
N LYS A 155 -0.19 14.49 -10.27
CA LYS A 155 -1.35 15.38 -10.41
C LYS A 155 -2.12 15.60 -9.11
N TYR A 156 -2.22 14.58 -8.26
CA TYR A 156 -3.18 14.58 -7.15
C TYR A 156 -2.54 14.47 -5.76
N VAL A 157 -1.28 14.04 -5.66
CA VAL A 157 -0.59 13.86 -4.38
C VAL A 157 0.14 15.13 -3.98
N ASP A 158 -0.06 15.57 -2.75
CA ASP A 158 0.54 16.81 -2.22
C ASP A 158 1.96 16.60 -1.69
N ASP A 159 2.27 15.39 -1.15
CA ASP A 159 3.64 15.00 -0.75
C ASP A 159 3.75 13.49 -0.51
N VAL A 160 5.00 13.00 -0.40
CA VAL A 160 5.32 11.58 -0.11
C VAL A 160 6.29 11.51 1.06
N PHE A 161 5.92 10.75 2.11
CA PHE A 161 6.73 10.56 3.30
C PHE A 161 7.12 9.11 3.50
N THR A 162 8.24 8.89 4.17
CA THR A 162 8.74 7.55 4.48
C THR A 162 8.83 7.33 5.99
N VAL A 163 8.92 6.08 6.39
CA VAL A 163 9.05 5.67 7.79
C VAL A 163 9.96 4.45 7.88
N SER A 164 10.77 4.38 8.93
CA SER A 164 11.70 3.28 9.14
C SER A 164 11.00 1.97 9.54
N GLU A 165 11.66 0.84 9.31
CA GLU A 165 11.16 -0.50 9.67
C GLU A 165 10.79 -0.59 11.16
N ARG A 166 11.62 -0.04 12.04
CA ARG A 166 11.37 0.00 13.48
C ARG A 166 10.09 0.78 13.81
N GLU A 167 9.91 1.94 13.22
CA GLU A 167 8.73 2.79 13.44
C GLU A 167 7.45 2.15 12.88
N ILE A 168 7.54 1.40 11.77
CA ILE A 168 6.41 0.61 11.26
C ILE A 168 5.97 -0.44 12.29
N ILE A 169 6.92 -1.17 12.88
CA ILE A 169 6.63 -2.18 13.90
C ILE A 169 6.03 -1.51 15.15
N GLN A 170 6.58 -0.40 15.61
CA GLN A 170 6.05 0.38 16.73
C GLN A 170 4.63 0.88 16.48
N ALA A 171 4.36 1.43 15.31
CA ALA A 171 3.02 1.89 14.93
C ALA A 171 2.02 0.73 14.90
N THR A 172 2.41 -0.42 14.34
CA THR A 172 1.58 -1.62 14.30
C THR A 172 1.25 -2.10 15.72
N GLU A 173 2.23 -2.12 16.61
CA GLU A 173 2.03 -2.48 18.02
C GLU A 173 1.07 -1.51 18.73
N ILE A 174 1.23 -0.21 18.50
CA ILE A 174 0.34 0.83 19.07
C ILE A 174 -1.10 0.59 18.61
N ILE A 175 -1.33 0.32 17.32
CA ILE A 175 -2.66 0.05 16.78
C ILE A 175 -3.26 -1.19 17.44
N TRP A 176 -2.53 -2.29 17.54
CA TRP A 176 -3.00 -3.50 18.20
C TRP A 176 -3.37 -3.25 19.65
N LYS A 177 -2.49 -2.56 20.39
CA LYS A 177 -2.68 -2.28 21.83
C LYS A 177 -3.78 -1.25 22.11
N ARG A 178 -3.95 -0.22 21.27
CA ARG A 178 -4.85 0.90 21.54
C ARG A 178 -6.19 0.80 20.82
N LEU A 179 -6.19 0.47 19.52
CA LEU A 179 -7.39 0.37 18.71
C LEU A 179 -7.99 -1.05 18.73
N LYS A 180 -7.25 -2.06 19.21
CA LYS A 180 -7.67 -3.48 19.20
C LYS A 180 -7.94 -4.00 17.77
N GLN A 181 -7.23 -3.43 16.80
CA GLN A 181 -7.29 -3.83 15.40
C GLN A 181 -6.06 -4.64 15.03
N CYS A 182 -6.27 -5.88 14.61
CA CYS A 182 -5.20 -6.75 14.12
C CYS A 182 -4.88 -6.39 12.67
N ILE A 183 -3.93 -5.49 12.48
CA ILE A 183 -3.45 -5.05 11.16
C ILE A 183 -2.10 -5.69 10.83
N GLU A 184 -1.78 -5.78 9.54
CA GLU A 184 -0.43 -6.10 9.05
C GLU A 184 0.49 -4.86 9.05
N PRO A 185 1.83 -5.01 9.02
CA PRO A 185 2.77 -3.87 9.02
C PRO A 185 2.55 -2.88 7.89
N SER A 186 2.13 -3.33 6.71
CA SER A 186 1.80 -2.45 5.57
C SER A 186 0.74 -1.41 5.91
N ALA A 187 -0.25 -1.79 6.72
CA ALA A 187 -1.27 -0.87 7.22
C ALA A 187 -0.76 0.06 8.34
N GLY A 188 0.31 -0.33 9.04
CA GLY A 188 0.94 0.47 10.08
C GLY A 188 1.74 1.67 9.58
N VAL A 189 2.18 1.66 8.31
CA VAL A 189 3.05 2.69 7.71
C VAL A 189 2.44 4.09 7.84
N GLY A 190 1.13 4.24 7.58
CA GLY A 190 0.44 5.53 7.68
C GLY A 190 0.48 6.12 9.08
N VAL A 191 0.23 5.30 10.09
CA VAL A 191 0.29 5.71 11.50
C VAL A 191 1.75 5.95 11.92
N GLY A 192 2.69 5.16 11.41
CA GLY A 192 4.14 5.36 11.62
C GLY A 192 4.59 6.74 11.16
N VAL A 193 4.22 7.15 9.93
CA VAL A 193 4.51 8.51 9.45
C VAL A 193 3.85 9.56 10.32
N ALA A 194 2.58 9.40 10.66
CA ALA A 194 1.85 10.39 11.47
C ALA A 194 2.49 10.61 12.86
N LEU A 195 2.99 9.54 13.48
CA LEU A 195 3.54 9.59 14.84
C LEU A 195 5.03 9.93 14.91
N PHE A 196 5.83 9.51 13.93
CA PHE A 196 7.29 9.52 14.06
C PHE A 196 8.01 10.37 13.00
N ASN A 197 7.41 10.61 11.81
CA ASN A 197 8.07 11.40 10.78
C ASN A 197 8.01 12.90 11.09
N LYS A 198 9.16 13.49 11.40
CA LYS A 198 9.28 14.91 11.77
C LYS A 198 8.93 15.85 10.62
N GLU A 199 9.33 15.52 9.39
CA GLU A 199 9.02 16.31 8.19
C GLU A 199 7.49 16.41 7.98
N PHE A 200 6.79 15.29 8.17
CA PHE A 200 5.33 15.26 8.13
C PHE A 200 4.71 16.14 9.23
N GLN A 201 5.19 16.00 10.48
CA GLN A 201 4.68 16.77 11.62
C GLN A 201 4.88 18.28 11.44
N GLU A 202 6.04 18.70 10.90
CA GLU A 202 6.30 20.09 10.57
C GLU A 202 5.38 20.57 9.43
N ARG A 203 5.15 19.74 8.43
CA ARG A 203 4.27 20.04 7.30
C ARG A 203 2.83 20.29 7.76
N ILE A 204 2.24 19.39 8.54
CA ILE A 204 0.86 19.55 9.02
C ILE A 204 0.71 20.76 9.95
N LYS A 205 1.71 21.04 10.79
CA LYS A 205 1.71 22.22 11.65
C LYS A 205 1.75 23.52 10.83
N LYS A 206 2.62 23.59 9.83
CA LYS A 206 2.75 24.76 8.93
C LYS A 206 1.46 25.02 8.15
N GLU A 207 0.82 23.97 7.65
CA GLU A 207 -0.43 24.08 6.87
C GLU A 207 -1.70 24.10 7.74
N LYS A 208 -1.55 24.03 9.07
CA LYS A 208 -2.66 24.03 10.06
C LYS A 208 -3.65 22.88 9.82
N ILE A 209 -3.16 21.72 9.37
CA ILE A 209 -3.94 20.50 9.20
C ILE A 209 -4.27 19.93 10.57
N GLN A 210 -5.53 19.67 10.87
CA GLN A 210 -6.00 19.22 12.18
C GLN A 210 -6.70 17.86 12.12
N ARG A 211 -7.41 17.58 11.02
CA ARG A 211 -8.22 16.36 10.88
C ARG A 211 -7.68 15.51 9.74
N ILE A 212 -7.10 14.38 10.11
CA ILE A 212 -6.40 13.50 9.18
C ILE A 212 -7.04 12.11 9.20
N GLY A 213 -7.47 11.65 8.03
CA GLY A 213 -7.84 10.25 7.81
C GLY A 213 -6.60 9.42 7.53
N VAL A 214 -6.48 8.25 8.16
CA VAL A 214 -5.39 7.30 7.89
C VAL A 214 -6.00 5.97 7.45
N ILE A 215 -5.61 5.49 6.27
CA ILE A 215 -6.11 4.23 5.74
C ILE A 215 -5.33 3.06 6.33
N LEU A 216 -6.02 2.15 7.03
CA LEU A 216 -5.49 0.87 7.50
C LEU A 216 -5.88 -0.22 6.48
N CYS A 217 -4.97 -0.54 5.57
CA CYS A 217 -5.28 -1.21 4.32
C CYS A 217 -5.23 -2.76 4.34
N GLY A 218 -4.82 -3.39 5.44
CA GLY A 218 -4.74 -4.85 5.48
C GLY A 218 -4.52 -5.46 6.85
N GLY A 219 -4.81 -6.77 6.97
CA GLY A 219 -4.73 -7.51 8.23
C GLY A 219 -4.32 -8.98 8.07
N ASN A 220 -3.82 -9.41 6.90
CA ASN A 220 -3.31 -10.78 6.70
C ASN A 220 -1.90 -10.92 7.28
N VAL A 221 -1.82 -11.20 8.57
CA VAL A 221 -0.58 -11.13 9.34
C VAL A 221 -0.31 -12.42 10.14
N ASP A 222 0.95 -12.83 10.17
CA ASP A 222 1.43 -13.89 11.05
C ASP A 222 1.63 -13.33 12.48
N ILE A 223 0.73 -13.72 13.39
CA ILE A 223 0.70 -13.25 14.78
C ILE A 223 1.98 -13.65 15.52
N ILE A 224 2.53 -14.85 15.26
CA ILE A 224 3.75 -15.32 15.93
C ILE A 224 4.95 -14.51 15.48
N LYS A 225 5.04 -14.24 14.16
CA LYS A 225 6.09 -13.36 13.62
C LYS A 225 5.99 -11.95 14.22
N MET A 226 4.78 -11.40 14.33
CA MET A 226 4.59 -10.08 14.91
C MET A 226 4.94 -10.03 16.40
N ALA A 227 4.59 -11.06 17.16
CA ALA A 227 4.95 -11.14 18.58
C ALA A 227 6.49 -11.10 18.79
N LYS A 228 7.25 -11.77 17.91
CA LYS A 228 8.73 -11.69 17.93
C LYS A 228 9.21 -10.28 17.62
N LEU A 229 8.72 -9.66 16.54
CA LEU A 229 9.09 -8.30 16.17
C LEU A 229 8.77 -7.28 17.26
N PHE A 230 7.64 -7.41 17.94
CA PHE A 230 7.29 -6.55 19.07
C PHE A 230 8.21 -6.75 20.28
N SER A 231 8.74 -7.96 20.49
CA SER A 231 9.68 -8.22 21.59
C SER A 231 11.10 -7.66 21.36
N GLU A 232 11.40 -7.27 20.12
CA GLU A 232 12.70 -6.71 19.70
C GLU A 232 12.70 -5.15 19.66
N LEU A 233 11.58 -4.51 19.99
CA LEU A 233 11.45 -3.05 20.04
C LEU A 233 12.17 -2.44 21.24
#